data_a7e8110b2e6473e5261f278cf4d936bc
#
_entry.id   a7e8110b2e6473e5261f278cf4d936bc
#
_cell.length_a   1.000
_cell.length_b   1.000
_cell.length_c   1.000
_cell.angle_alpha   90.00
_cell.angle_beta   90.00
_cell.angle_gamma   90.00
#
_symmetry.space_group_name_H-M   'P 1'
#
loop_
_entity.id
_entity.type
_entity.pdbx_description
1 polymer ?
#
loop_
_entity_poly.entity_id
_entity_poly.type
_entity_poly.pdbx_seq_one_letter_code
_entity_poly.pdbx_strand_id
1 'polypeptide(L)'
;MKRTSGIILSLLLSLLLSLLLFLSLSLPAQERDRTELEQALRTLVERKRAETGIAVILNGTDTVTVNDAGRYPMMSVFKFHQELAVADFLDRNGLPLSTPLPIWESDLLPDTYSPLRDAYPQGGIEMSIGELLVYTLQLSDNNACDLLFRYIGGPTAADRYIRTLGIEGFAVEATEEEMHRDLTACYRNWSHPLDAARLLEMLITRPLFRDASLQEFIIRTMTECNTGPERLPKPLAATGAVIGHKTGSGDRNSTGALIGTNDIGFVQLPDGRHYTIAVFVKDSQESLQETERIIAEASDIVYRYMERQE
;
A
#
# COMPACT_ATOMS: atom_id res chain seq x y z
N MET A 1 36.15 33.89 -43.88
CA MET A 1 35.73 33.87 -42.46
C MET A 1 34.52 32.96 -42.13
N LYS A 2 33.69 32.50 -43.07
CA LYS A 2 32.50 31.67 -42.74
C LYS A 2 32.75 30.15 -42.56
N ARG A 3 33.92 29.61 -43.02
CA ARG A 3 34.22 28.18 -42.89
C ARG A 3 34.81 27.74 -41.54
N THR A 4 35.47 28.63 -40.83
CA THR A 4 36.06 28.35 -39.50
C THR A 4 35.05 28.27 -38.38
N SER A 5 33.94 29.03 -38.46
CA SER A 5 32.86 29.02 -37.43
C SER A 5 32.10 27.68 -37.41
N GLY A 6 31.92 27.01 -38.53
CA GLY A 6 31.20 25.73 -38.57
C GLY A 6 32.00 24.56 -37.96
N ILE A 7 33.34 24.60 -38.13
CA ILE A 7 34.22 23.56 -37.56
C ILE A 7 34.29 23.68 -36.04
N ILE A 8 34.37 24.92 -35.52
CA ILE A 8 34.41 25.19 -34.06
C ILE A 8 33.06 24.78 -33.38
N LEU A 9 31.94 25.03 -34.05
CA LEU A 9 30.60 24.63 -33.53
C LEU A 9 30.45 23.11 -33.50
N SER A 10 30.91 22.41 -34.52
CA SER A 10 30.90 20.94 -34.60
C SER A 10 31.78 20.28 -33.53
N LEU A 11 32.97 20.84 -33.29
CA LEU A 11 33.85 20.38 -32.21
C LEU A 11 33.30 20.63 -30.83
N LEU A 12 32.65 21.79 -30.59
CA LEU A 12 31.96 22.07 -29.33
C LEU A 12 30.77 21.14 -29.10
N LEU A 13 29.99 20.83 -30.15
CA LEU A 13 28.85 19.93 -30.04
C LEU A 13 29.32 18.49 -29.75
N SER A 14 30.40 18.01 -30.41
CA SER A 14 30.98 16.71 -30.13
C SER A 14 31.60 16.60 -28.74
N LEU A 15 32.22 17.68 -28.27
CA LEU A 15 32.76 17.75 -26.91
C LEU A 15 31.62 17.74 -25.84
N LEU A 16 30.54 18.46 -26.10
CA LEU A 16 29.36 18.46 -25.24
C LEU A 16 28.68 17.09 -25.20
N LEU A 17 28.56 16.40 -26.34
CA LEU A 17 28.01 15.04 -26.42
C LEU A 17 28.90 14.03 -25.71
N SER A 18 30.23 14.12 -25.85
CA SER A 18 31.17 13.27 -25.12
C SER A 18 31.15 13.55 -23.62
N LEU A 19 31.02 14.82 -23.21
CA LEU A 19 30.91 15.18 -21.78
C LEU A 19 29.59 14.65 -21.16
N LEU A 20 28.48 14.72 -21.89
CA LEU A 20 27.19 14.12 -21.47
C LEU A 20 27.27 12.58 -21.41
N LEU A 21 27.96 11.94 -22.34
CA LEU A 21 28.22 10.49 -22.25
C LEU A 21 29.14 10.13 -21.06
N PHE A 22 30.18 10.91 -20.80
CA PHE A 22 31.06 10.69 -19.64
C PHE A 22 30.36 10.96 -18.31
N LEU A 23 29.44 11.93 -18.21
CA LEU A 23 28.62 12.16 -17.01
C LEU A 23 27.64 11.00 -16.78
N SER A 24 27.05 10.44 -17.82
CA SER A 24 26.17 9.25 -17.68
C SER A 24 26.93 7.96 -17.31
N LEU A 25 28.24 7.88 -17.62
CA LEU A 25 29.11 6.75 -17.27
C LEU A 25 29.70 6.86 -15.84
N SER A 26 29.52 7.98 -15.15
CA SER A 26 30.11 8.24 -13.82
C SER A 26 29.14 8.04 -12.64
N LEU A 27 27.87 7.65 -12.90
CA LEU A 27 26.97 7.27 -11.83
C LEU A 27 27.47 5.96 -11.18
N PRO A 28 27.45 5.84 -9.84
CA PRO A 28 27.71 4.57 -9.16
C PRO A 28 26.79 3.47 -9.72
N ALA A 29 27.25 2.23 -9.77
CA ALA A 29 26.48 1.12 -10.33
C ALA A 29 25.07 1.05 -9.71
N GLN A 30 24.97 1.20 -8.39
CA GLN A 30 23.71 1.22 -7.63
C GLN A 30 22.75 2.34 -8.06
N GLU A 31 23.26 3.52 -8.42
CA GLU A 31 22.42 4.63 -8.87
C GLU A 31 21.89 4.43 -10.30
N ARG A 32 22.67 3.76 -11.16
CA ARG A 32 22.19 3.36 -12.49
C ARG A 32 21.09 2.31 -12.39
N ASP A 33 21.30 1.29 -11.57
CA ASP A 33 20.35 0.19 -11.37
C ASP A 33 19.02 0.71 -10.84
N ARG A 34 19.07 1.65 -9.88
CA ARG A 34 17.85 2.31 -9.33
C ARG A 34 17.10 3.11 -10.40
N THR A 35 17.84 3.81 -11.27
CA THR A 35 17.25 4.56 -12.39
C THR A 35 16.57 3.63 -13.39
N GLU A 36 17.13 2.44 -13.63
CA GLU A 36 16.51 1.42 -14.47
C GLU A 36 15.21 0.89 -13.87
N LEU A 37 15.18 0.63 -12.56
CA LEU A 37 13.96 0.23 -11.85
C LEU A 37 12.88 1.29 -11.99
N GLU A 38 13.20 2.56 -11.71
CA GLU A 38 12.26 3.67 -11.83
C GLU A 38 11.72 3.77 -13.26
N GLN A 39 12.58 3.68 -14.26
CA GLN A 39 12.18 3.74 -15.68
C GLN A 39 11.29 2.57 -16.09
N ALA A 40 11.56 1.37 -15.60
CA ALA A 40 10.72 0.20 -15.87
C ALA A 40 9.31 0.38 -15.28
N LEU A 41 9.22 0.85 -14.03
CA LEU A 41 7.93 1.15 -13.39
C LEU A 41 7.18 2.30 -14.07
N ARG A 42 7.87 3.36 -14.51
CA ARG A 42 7.26 4.45 -15.31
C ARG A 42 6.69 3.93 -16.61
N THR A 43 7.48 3.12 -17.36
CA THR A 43 7.06 2.56 -18.63
C THR A 43 5.82 1.66 -18.48
N LEU A 44 5.72 0.92 -17.37
CA LEU A 44 4.54 0.11 -17.06
C LEU A 44 3.27 0.94 -17.00
N VAL A 45 3.31 2.12 -16.37
CA VAL A 45 2.11 2.92 -16.09
C VAL A 45 1.75 3.93 -17.17
N GLU A 46 2.72 4.39 -17.98
CA GLU A 46 2.54 5.48 -18.97
C GLU A 46 1.43 5.24 -20.01
N ARG A 47 1.14 3.98 -20.34
CA ARG A 47 0.17 3.61 -21.40
C ARG A 47 -1.17 3.15 -20.85
N LYS A 48 -1.37 3.21 -19.53
CA LYS A 48 -2.59 2.75 -18.90
C LYS A 48 -3.60 3.90 -18.77
N ARG A 49 -4.86 3.58 -18.97
CA ARG A 49 -5.97 4.53 -18.77
C ARG A 49 -6.36 4.60 -17.30
N ALA A 50 -5.38 4.87 -16.44
CA ALA A 50 -5.51 4.94 -14.99
C ALA A 50 -4.44 5.88 -14.43
N GLU A 51 -4.72 6.54 -13.32
CA GLU A 51 -3.71 7.23 -12.53
C GLU A 51 -3.07 6.22 -11.59
N THR A 52 -1.78 5.91 -11.80
CA THR A 52 -1.06 4.91 -10.99
C THR A 52 0.09 5.55 -10.25
N GLY A 53 0.12 5.37 -8.94
CA GLY A 53 1.21 5.76 -8.05
C GLY A 53 1.89 4.54 -7.46
N ILE A 54 3.23 4.54 -7.47
CA ILE A 54 4.05 3.44 -6.96
C ILE A 54 5.13 4.00 -6.05
N ALA A 55 5.36 3.36 -4.92
CA ALA A 55 6.54 3.58 -4.10
C ALA A 55 7.13 2.24 -3.64
N VAL A 56 8.46 2.18 -3.63
CA VAL A 56 9.23 1.03 -3.17
C VAL A 56 10.34 1.52 -2.25
N ILE A 57 10.52 0.87 -1.11
CA ILE A 57 11.68 1.08 -0.23
C ILE A 57 12.46 -0.24 -0.20
N LEU A 58 13.70 -0.20 -0.64
CA LEU A 58 14.58 -1.35 -0.78
C LEU A 58 15.52 -1.41 0.43
N ASN A 59 15.49 -2.52 1.19
CA ASN A 59 16.35 -2.74 2.36
C ASN A 59 16.35 -1.56 3.36
N GLY A 60 15.23 -0.85 3.49
CA GLY A 60 15.05 0.25 4.44
C GLY A 60 15.74 1.58 4.07
N THR A 61 16.46 1.64 2.96
CA THR A 61 17.30 2.81 2.62
C THR A 61 16.99 3.43 1.26
N ASP A 62 16.97 2.64 0.21
CA ASP A 62 16.80 3.14 -1.15
C ASP A 62 15.33 3.24 -1.53
N THR A 63 14.94 4.39 -2.04
CA THR A 63 13.54 4.68 -2.39
C THR A 63 13.42 4.92 -3.89
N VAL A 64 12.42 4.28 -4.50
CA VAL A 64 12.00 4.51 -5.90
C VAL A 64 10.51 4.86 -5.91
N THR A 65 10.15 5.92 -6.64
CA THR A 65 8.75 6.39 -6.71
C THR A 65 8.33 6.70 -8.14
N VAL A 66 7.05 6.46 -8.42
CA VAL A 66 6.38 6.90 -9.65
C VAL A 66 5.07 7.57 -9.28
N ASN A 67 4.87 8.82 -9.72
CA ASN A 67 3.66 9.61 -9.48
C ASN A 67 3.29 9.75 -7.98
N ASP A 68 4.28 9.83 -7.10
CA ASP A 68 4.09 9.82 -5.64
C ASP A 68 3.31 11.04 -5.10
N ALA A 69 3.34 12.17 -5.78
CA ALA A 69 2.67 13.40 -5.32
C ALA A 69 1.13 13.34 -5.43
N GLY A 70 0.57 12.32 -6.06
CA GLY A 70 -0.87 12.12 -6.21
C GLY A 70 -1.53 11.69 -4.90
N ARG A 71 -2.78 12.13 -4.67
CA ARG A 71 -3.64 11.60 -3.61
C ARG A 71 -4.42 10.41 -4.15
N TYR A 72 -4.14 9.23 -3.64
CA TYR A 72 -4.77 8.00 -4.09
C TYR A 72 -5.79 7.52 -3.07
N PRO A 73 -7.07 7.27 -3.45
CA PRO A 73 -8.07 6.73 -2.54
C PRO A 73 -7.61 5.35 -2.06
N MET A 74 -7.45 5.20 -0.75
CA MET A 74 -6.90 3.99 -0.16
C MET A 74 -7.82 2.78 -0.31
N MET A 75 -9.12 3.00 -0.40
CA MET A 75 -10.08 1.92 -0.21
C MET A 75 -9.73 1.13 1.05
N SER A 76 -9.93 -0.16 1.10
CA SER A 76 -9.62 -0.94 2.31
C SER A 76 -8.14 -0.99 2.73
N VAL A 77 -7.20 -0.34 2.02
CA VAL A 77 -5.82 -0.17 2.50
C VAL A 77 -5.77 0.60 3.81
N PHE A 78 -6.69 1.54 4.05
CA PHE A 78 -6.74 2.29 5.31
C PHE A 78 -6.98 1.39 6.55
N LYS A 79 -7.49 0.18 6.38
CA LYS A 79 -7.65 -0.80 7.47
C LYS A 79 -6.30 -1.18 8.11
N PHE A 80 -5.21 -1.12 7.35
CA PHE A 80 -3.86 -1.24 7.91
C PHE A 80 -3.53 -0.10 8.88
N HIS A 81 -3.88 1.14 8.55
CA HIS A 81 -3.72 2.29 9.43
C HIS A 81 -4.57 2.15 10.69
N GLN A 82 -5.82 1.69 10.53
CA GLN A 82 -6.73 1.41 11.63
C GLN A 82 -6.16 0.35 12.58
N GLU A 83 -5.64 -0.74 12.05
CA GLU A 83 -5.12 -1.84 12.85
C GLU A 83 -3.95 -1.41 13.73
N LEU A 84 -3.03 -0.61 13.18
CA LEU A 84 -1.94 -0.02 13.96
C LEU A 84 -2.47 0.88 15.09
N ALA A 85 -3.52 1.65 14.83
CA ALA A 85 -4.14 2.50 15.85
C ALA A 85 -4.90 1.70 16.92
N VAL A 86 -5.54 0.59 16.55
CA VAL A 86 -6.18 -0.32 17.51
C VAL A 86 -5.12 -0.98 18.40
N ALA A 87 -4.02 -1.44 17.81
CA ALA A 87 -2.91 -2.03 18.57
C ALA A 87 -2.28 -1.01 19.54
N ASP A 88 -2.05 0.24 19.12
CA ASP A 88 -1.60 1.30 20.01
C ASP A 88 -2.61 1.59 21.14
N PHE A 89 -3.90 1.59 20.81
CA PHE A 89 -4.93 1.75 21.83
C PHE A 89 -4.90 0.63 22.87
N LEU A 90 -4.78 -0.62 22.45
CA LEU A 90 -4.64 -1.77 23.35
C LEU A 90 -3.37 -1.66 24.20
N ASP A 91 -2.21 -1.38 23.57
CA ASP A 91 -0.92 -1.26 24.25
C ASP A 91 -0.91 -0.18 25.34
N ARG A 92 -1.44 1.01 25.02
CA ARG A 92 -1.50 2.13 25.98
C ARG A 92 -2.43 1.87 27.16
N ASN A 93 -3.49 1.07 26.98
CA ASN A 93 -4.46 0.76 28.00
C ASN A 93 -4.16 -0.59 28.70
N GLY A 94 -3.10 -1.30 28.32
CA GLY A 94 -2.76 -2.61 28.90
C GLY A 94 -3.83 -3.68 28.63
N LEU A 95 -4.51 -3.59 27.49
CA LEU A 95 -5.57 -4.50 27.08
C LEU A 95 -5.02 -5.57 26.13
N PRO A 96 -5.34 -6.87 26.34
CA PRO A 96 -4.90 -7.93 25.45
C PRO A 96 -5.76 -8.01 24.17
N LEU A 97 -5.26 -8.67 23.13
CA LEU A 97 -6.01 -9.01 21.92
C LEU A 97 -7.29 -9.82 22.21
N SER A 98 -7.33 -10.54 23.33
CA SER A 98 -8.51 -11.30 23.79
C SER A 98 -9.60 -10.45 24.41
N THR A 99 -9.44 -9.10 24.46
CA THR A 99 -10.47 -8.19 24.96
C THR A 99 -11.77 -8.38 24.18
N PRO A 100 -12.89 -8.75 24.83
CA PRO A 100 -14.15 -9.01 24.14
C PRO A 100 -14.87 -7.72 23.72
N LEU A 101 -15.51 -7.77 22.57
CA LEU A 101 -16.40 -6.74 22.06
C LEU A 101 -17.76 -7.37 21.72
N PRO A 102 -18.90 -6.88 22.29
CA PRO A 102 -20.21 -7.36 21.88
C PRO A 102 -20.55 -6.86 20.48
N ILE A 103 -21.15 -7.72 19.69
CA ILE A 103 -21.59 -7.46 18.33
C ILE A 103 -23.09 -7.70 18.26
N TRP A 104 -23.85 -6.65 17.97
CA TRP A 104 -25.30 -6.69 17.86
C TRP A 104 -25.70 -6.81 16.38
N GLU A 105 -26.92 -7.27 16.11
CA GLU A 105 -27.48 -7.31 14.76
C GLU A 105 -27.42 -5.92 14.08
N SER A 106 -27.67 -4.85 14.85
CA SER A 106 -27.59 -3.47 14.36
C SER A 106 -26.20 -3.01 13.93
N ASP A 107 -25.14 -3.73 14.32
CA ASP A 107 -23.76 -3.47 13.92
C ASP A 107 -23.40 -4.09 12.57
N LEU A 108 -24.24 -4.97 12.07
CA LEU A 108 -24.00 -5.77 10.88
C LEU A 108 -24.82 -5.23 9.70
N LEU A 109 -24.30 -4.20 9.05
CA LEU A 109 -24.96 -3.57 7.90
C LEU A 109 -25.18 -4.59 6.76
N PRO A 110 -26.40 -4.70 6.18
CA PRO A 110 -26.75 -5.75 5.23
C PRO A 110 -26.10 -5.56 3.85
N ASP A 111 -25.90 -4.32 3.41
CA ASP A 111 -25.57 -3.98 2.02
C ASP A 111 -24.07 -3.76 1.78
N THR A 112 -23.21 -4.19 2.71
CA THR A 112 -21.74 -4.06 2.58
C THR A 112 -21.05 -5.41 2.54
N TYR A 113 -19.81 -5.44 2.07
CA TYR A 113 -18.99 -6.66 2.10
C TYR A 113 -18.61 -7.02 3.55
N SER A 114 -19.09 -8.14 4.05
CA SER A 114 -18.83 -8.56 5.43
C SER A 114 -18.93 -10.06 5.64
N PRO A 115 -17.80 -10.79 5.55
CA PRO A 115 -17.74 -12.20 5.98
C PRO A 115 -18.17 -12.41 7.43
N LEU A 116 -17.96 -11.43 8.33
CA LEU A 116 -18.43 -11.46 9.71
C LEU A 116 -19.96 -11.56 9.78
N ARG A 117 -20.67 -10.67 9.06
CA ARG A 117 -22.14 -10.72 8.99
C ARG A 117 -22.62 -12.02 8.38
N ASP A 118 -21.95 -12.51 7.34
CA ASP A 118 -22.35 -13.74 6.65
C ASP A 118 -22.20 -14.97 7.56
N ALA A 119 -21.22 -14.95 8.47
CA ALA A 119 -21.02 -15.98 9.50
C ALA A 119 -22.00 -15.84 10.68
N TYR A 120 -22.36 -14.62 11.07
CA TYR A 120 -23.17 -14.31 12.25
C TYR A 120 -24.28 -13.30 11.95
N PRO A 121 -25.24 -13.63 11.06
CA PRO A 121 -26.19 -12.65 10.51
C PRO A 121 -27.14 -12.03 11.54
N GLN A 122 -27.32 -12.67 12.70
CA GLN A 122 -28.20 -12.17 13.77
C GLN A 122 -27.44 -11.43 14.87
N GLY A 123 -26.11 -11.33 14.79
CA GLY A 123 -25.33 -10.78 15.88
C GLY A 123 -25.57 -11.49 17.22
N GLY A 124 -25.60 -10.74 18.32
CA GLY A 124 -25.83 -11.30 19.65
C GLY A 124 -24.66 -12.15 20.15
N ILE A 125 -23.46 -11.87 19.67
CA ILE A 125 -22.22 -12.60 20.01
C ILE A 125 -21.21 -11.66 20.65
N GLU A 126 -20.23 -12.24 21.31
CA GLU A 126 -18.98 -11.56 21.71
C GLU A 126 -17.83 -12.12 20.84
N MET A 127 -16.97 -11.21 20.38
CA MET A 127 -15.77 -11.56 19.63
C MET A 127 -14.60 -10.75 20.19
N SER A 128 -13.43 -11.36 20.26
CA SER A 128 -12.23 -10.65 20.70
C SER A 128 -11.78 -9.59 19.68
N ILE A 129 -11.11 -8.55 20.17
CA ILE A 129 -10.51 -7.53 19.28
C ILE A 129 -9.56 -8.20 18.28
N GLY A 130 -8.77 -9.20 18.71
CA GLY A 130 -7.88 -9.92 17.80
C GLY A 130 -8.62 -10.63 16.65
N GLU A 131 -9.77 -11.26 16.93
CA GLU A 131 -10.59 -11.87 15.88
C GLU A 131 -11.17 -10.81 14.92
N LEU A 132 -11.62 -9.67 15.43
CA LEU A 132 -12.10 -8.56 14.59
C LEU A 132 -10.98 -7.98 13.72
N LEU A 133 -9.76 -7.88 14.23
CA LEU A 133 -8.58 -7.47 13.47
C LEU A 133 -8.27 -8.46 12.33
N VAL A 134 -8.41 -9.78 12.56
CA VAL A 134 -8.30 -10.79 11.50
C VAL A 134 -9.38 -10.59 10.42
N TYR A 135 -10.64 -10.39 10.81
CA TYR A 135 -11.70 -10.09 9.84
C TYR A 135 -11.40 -8.84 9.01
N THR A 136 -10.87 -7.80 9.66
CA THR A 136 -10.59 -6.52 9.02
C THR A 136 -9.37 -6.57 8.09
N LEU A 137 -8.25 -7.12 8.55
CA LEU A 137 -7.00 -7.07 7.81
C LEU A 137 -6.87 -8.21 6.80
N GLN A 138 -7.18 -9.44 7.22
CA GLN A 138 -7.02 -10.64 6.41
C GLN A 138 -8.15 -10.82 5.39
N LEU A 139 -9.41 -10.57 5.82
CA LEU A 139 -10.61 -10.76 5.02
C LEU A 139 -11.21 -9.46 4.48
N SER A 140 -10.70 -8.32 4.93
CA SER A 140 -11.16 -6.98 4.51
C SER A 140 -12.62 -6.66 4.87
N ASP A 141 -13.13 -7.19 5.98
CA ASP A 141 -14.51 -7.02 6.45
C ASP A 141 -14.83 -5.57 6.80
N ASN A 142 -15.95 -5.05 6.28
CA ASN A 142 -16.35 -3.66 6.47
C ASN A 142 -17.06 -3.43 7.81
N ASN A 143 -17.92 -4.35 8.26
CA ASN A 143 -18.60 -4.21 9.55
C ASN A 143 -17.61 -4.35 10.72
N ALA A 144 -16.67 -5.30 10.65
CA ALA A 144 -15.59 -5.42 11.63
C ALA A 144 -14.74 -4.14 11.69
N CYS A 145 -14.45 -3.54 10.54
CA CYS A 145 -13.75 -2.26 10.47
C CYS A 145 -14.50 -1.15 11.21
N ASP A 146 -15.78 -0.96 10.94
CA ASP A 146 -16.56 0.11 11.57
C ASP A 146 -16.77 -0.14 13.07
N LEU A 147 -16.89 -1.41 13.50
CA LEU A 147 -16.86 -1.80 14.92
C LEU A 147 -15.56 -1.34 15.60
N LEU A 148 -14.41 -1.63 14.99
CA LEU A 148 -13.10 -1.25 15.54
C LEU A 148 -12.90 0.27 15.54
N PHE A 149 -13.37 0.99 14.53
CA PHE A 149 -13.35 2.47 14.55
C PHE A 149 -14.15 3.02 15.73
N ARG A 150 -15.38 2.53 15.95
CA ARG A 150 -16.17 2.96 17.11
C ARG A 150 -15.46 2.66 18.42
N TYR A 151 -14.80 1.51 18.53
CA TYR A 151 -14.06 1.11 19.73
C TYR A 151 -12.93 2.07 20.08
N ILE A 152 -12.17 2.57 19.10
CA ILE A 152 -11.04 3.50 19.35
C ILE A 152 -11.39 4.98 19.28
N GLY A 153 -12.66 5.35 18.96
CA GLY A 153 -13.12 6.74 18.86
C GLY A 153 -13.14 7.32 17.44
N GLY A 154 -13.28 6.48 16.42
CA GLY A 154 -13.52 6.85 15.02
C GLY A 154 -12.26 6.94 14.15
N PRO A 155 -12.46 7.22 12.83
CA PRO A 155 -11.36 7.36 11.87
C PRO A 155 -10.30 8.39 12.30
N THR A 156 -10.70 9.49 12.92
CA THR A 156 -9.80 10.53 13.42
C THR A 156 -8.83 10.04 14.50
N ALA A 157 -9.18 8.98 15.24
CA ALA A 157 -8.26 8.38 16.21
C ALA A 157 -7.13 7.64 15.49
N ALA A 158 -7.44 6.92 14.41
CA ALA A 158 -6.44 6.28 13.56
C ALA A 158 -5.56 7.32 12.85
N ASP A 159 -6.14 8.33 12.23
CA ASP A 159 -5.40 9.43 11.60
C ASP A 159 -4.40 10.08 12.57
N ARG A 160 -4.85 10.42 13.77
CA ARG A 160 -4.02 11.04 14.80
C ARG A 160 -2.85 10.14 15.21
N TYR A 161 -3.09 8.85 15.43
CA TYR A 161 -2.03 7.92 15.81
C TYR A 161 -0.95 7.83 14.73
N ILE A 162 -1.34 7.61 13.47
CA ILE A 162 -0.40 7.49 12.37
C ILE A 162 0.44 8.77 12.19
N ARG A 163 -0.13 9.96 12.42
CA ARG A 163 0.64 11.22 12.43
C ARG A 163 1.70 11.26 13.53
N THR A 164 1.47 10.61 14.69
CA THR A 164 2.51 10.52 15.73
C THR A 164 3.73 9.72 15.31
N LEU A 165 3.59 8.86 14.28
CA LEU A 165 4.69 8.11 13.68
C LEU A 165 5.50 8.94 12.66
N GLY A 166 5.07 10.18 12.36
CA GLY A 166 5.74 11.07 11.40
C GLY A 166 5.30 10.85 9.95
N ILE A 167 4.17 10.18 9.74
CA ILE A 167 3.52 10.04 8.42
C ILE A 167 2.52 11.19 8.26
N GLU A 168 2.64 11.96 7.16
CA GLU A 168 1.82 13.17 6.95
C GLU A 168 1.02 13.14 5.64
N GLY A 169 1.50 12.44 4.62
CA GLY A 169 0.90 12.39 3.29
C GLY A 169 -0.25 11.38 3.18
N PHE A 170 -1.21 11.44 4.08
CA PHE A 170 -2.40 10.58 4.09
C PHE A 170 -3.56 11.28 4.81
N ALA A 171 -4.77 10.70 4.71
CA ALA A 171 -5.91 11.02 5.56
C ALA A 171 -6.79 9.78 5.77
N VAL A 172 -7.31 9.60 6.98
CA VAL A 172 -8.34 8.61 7.34
C VAL A 172 -9.50 9.36 7.97
N GLU A 173 -10.53 9.68 7.20
CA GLU A 173 -11.63 10.58 7.60
C GLU A 173 -13.01 9.92 7.52
N ALA A 174 -13.16 8.85 6.73
CA ALA A 174 -14.44 8.21 6.48
C ALA A 174 -14.46 6.77 7.00
N THR A 175 -15.62 6.33 7.49
CA THR A 175 -15.93 4.94 7.81
C THR A 175 -16.32 4.16 6.56
N GLU A 176 -16.39 2.82 6.64
CA GLU A 176 -16.90 1.99 5.55
C GLU A 176 -18.38 2.29 5.25
N GLU A 177 -19.18 2.55 6.29
CA GLU A 177 -20.58 2.94 6.15
C GLU A 177 -20.74 4.25 5.36
N GLU A 178 -19.92 5.29 5.68
CA GLU A 178 -19.95 6.57 4.96
C GLU A 178 -19.55 6.40 3.49
N MET A 179 -18.52 5.61 3.20
CA MET A 179 -18.06 5.34 1.84
C MET A 179 -19.08 4.53 1.04
N HIS A 180 -19.80 3.62 1.70
CA HIS A 180 -20.88 2.85 1.06
C HIS A 180 -22.09 3.73 0.71
N ARG A 181 -22.46 4.68 1.57
CA ARG A 181 -23.57 5.61 1.30
C ARG A 181 -23.24 6.62 0.21
N ASP A 182 -22.00 7.07 0.14
CA ASP A 182 -21.54 8.07 -0.81
C ASP A 182 -20.15 7.69 -1.33
N LEU A 183 -20.10 7.21 -2.56
CA LEU A 183 -18.84 6.79 -3.19
C LEU A 183 -17.81 7.93 -3.31
N THR A 184 -18.25 9.21 -3.23
CA THR A 184 -17.30 10.33 -3.19
C THR A 184 -16.51 10.39 -1.89
N ALA A 185 -17.04 9.84 -0.80
CA ALA A 185 -16.34 9.71 0.46
C ALA A 185 -15.12 8.78 0.39
N CYS A 186 -15.05 7.88 -0.60
CA CYS A 186 -13.88 7.04 -0.83
C CYS A 186 -12.59 7.85 -1.05
N TYR A 187 -12.70 9.03 -1.64
CA TYR A 187 -11.55 9.92 -1.89
C TYR A 187 -11.10 10.70 -0.64
N ARG A 188 -11.84 10.66 0.47
CA ARG A 188 -11.45 11.27 1.75
C ARG A 188 -10.41 10.43 2.48
N ASN A 189 -10.42 9.10 2.30
CA ASN A 189 -9.37 8.20 2.79
C ASN A 189 -8.32 8.04 1.70
N TRP A 190 -7.23 8.79 1.78
CA TRP A 190 -6.19 8.80 0.74
C TRP A 190 -4.80 8.69 1.32
N SER A 191 -3.84 8.23 0.51
CA SER A 191 -2.42 8.22 0.84
C SER A 191 -1.56 8.61 -0.36
N HIS A 192 -0.37 9.16 -0.09
CA HIS A 192 0.73 9.10 -1.05
C HIS A 192 1.35 7.69 -0.99
N PRO A 193 1.78 7.12 -2.12
CA PRO A 193 2.40 5.79 -2.16
C PRO A 193 3.58 5.64 -1.20
N LEU A 194 4.47 6.63 -1.15
CA LEU A 194 5.66 6.59 -0.30
C LEU A 194 5.32 6.58 1.19
N ASP A 195 4.28 7.28 1.61
CA ASP A 195 3.87 7.30 3.01
C ASP A 195 3.29 5.94 3.44
N ALA A 196 2.54 5.28 2.56
CA ALA A 196 2.09 3.91 2.80
C ALA A 196 3.27 2.91 2.87
N ALA A 197 4.25 3.01 1.96
CA ALA A 197 5.45 2.18 1.99
C ALA A 197 6.31 2.44 3.25
N ARG A 198 6.45 3.70 3.70
CA ARG A 198 7.14 4.05 4.95
C ARG A 198 6.46 3.46 6.18
N LEU A 199 5.14 3.47 6.21
CA LEU A 199 4.39 2.90 7.33
C LEU A 199 4.60 1.37 7.43
N LEU A 200 4.64 0.66 6.28
CA LEU A 200 5.01 -0.75 6.21
C LEU A 200 6.46 -0.98 6.66
N GLU A 201 7.39 -0.14 6.21
CA GLU A 201 8.81 -0.22 6.60
C GLU A 201 8.97 -0.05 8.12
N MET A 202 8.24 0.89 8.72
CA MET A 202 8.23 1.05 10.17
C MET A 202 7.72 -0.20 10.88
N LEU A 203 6.65 -0.84 10.36
CA LEU A 203 6.09 -2.06 10.96
C LEU A 203 7.13 -3.19 11.03
N ILE A 204 7.96 -3.36 10.00
CA ILE A 204 8.89 -4.51 9.94
C ILE A 204 10.29 -4.22 10.50
N THR A 205 10.65 -2.94 10.72
CA THR A 205 12.02 -2.55 11.11
C THR A 205 12.12 -1.88 12.48
N ARG A 206 11.03 -1.44 13.08
CA ARG A 206 11.03 -0.69 14.35
C ARG A 206 10.05 -1.29 15.35
N PRO A 207 10.33 -1.22 16.65
CA PRO A 207 9.32 -1.48 17.67
C PRO A 207 8.29 -0.33 17.67
N LEU A 208 7.03 -0.62 17.34
CA LEU A 208 5.93 0.35 17.35
C LEU A 208 5.16 0.34 18.68
N PHE A 209 5.17 -0.78 19.40
CA PHE A 209 4.41 -1.01 20.60
C PHE A 209 5.34 -1.47 21.74
N ARG A 210 4.95 -1.27 23.01
CA ARG A 210 5.65 -1.83 24.17
C ARG A 210 5.48 -3.33 24.25
N ASP A 211 4.27 -3.82 23.90
CA ASP A 211 4.00 -5.24 23.73
C ASP A 211 4.32 -5.67 22.29
N ALA A 212 5.47 -6.33 22.11
CA ALA A 212 5.90 -6.80 20.79
C ALA A 212 4.92 -7.81 20.16
N SER A 213 4.12 -8.52 20.96
CA SER A 213 3.16 -9.49 20.44
C SER A 213 2.06 -8.87 19.57
N LEU A 214 1.74 -7.58 19.78
CA LEU A 214 0.81 -6.84 18.95
C LEU A 214 1.37 -6.63 17.53
N GLN A 215 2.65 -6.28 17.43
CA GLN A 215 3.32 -6.11 16.14
C GLN A 215 3.46 -7.43 15.39
N GLU A 216 3.87 -8.48 16.09
CA GLU A 216 3.97 -9.84 15.55
C GLU A 216 2.61 -10.34 15.05
N PHE A 217 1.54 -10.03 15.78
CA PHE A 217 0.17 -10.35 15.37
C PHE A 217 -0.18 -9.68 14.05
N ILE A 218 0.08 -8.38 13.90
CA ILE A 218 -0.21 -7.62 12.67
C ILE A 218 0.59 -8.19 11.49
N ILE A 219 1.89 -8.40 11.66
CA ILE A 219 2.76 -8.96 10.61
C ILE A 219 2.23 -10.32 10.15
N ARG A 220 1.91 -11.21 11.09
CA ARG A 220 1.35 -12.53 10.78
C ARG A 220 0.01 -12.42 10.04
N THR A 221 -0.92 -11.58 10.53
CA THR A 221 -2.24 -11.41 9.92
C THR A 221 -2.13 -10.88 8.48
N MET A 222 -1.20 -9.95 8.21
CA MET A 222 -0.90 -9.50 6.85
C MET A 222 -0.29 -10.59 5.97
N THR A 223 0.56 -11.44 6.54
CA THR A 223 1.17 -12.57 5.81
C THR A 223 0.14 -13.64 5.44
N GLU A 224 -0.90 -13.79 6.25
CA GLU A 224 -2.01 -14.70 6.04
C GLU A 224 -3.16 -14.06 5.23
N CYS A 225 -2.97 -12.89 4.62
CA CYS A 225 -3.99 -12.21 3.82
C CYS A 225 -4.43 -13.05 2.63
N ASN A 226 -5.75 -13.17 2.44
CA ASN A 226 -6.36 -14.00 1.39
C ASN A 226 -6.98 -13.19 0.25
N THR A 227 -6.95 -11.86 0.32
CA THR A 227 -7.56 -11.00 -0.70
C THR A 227 -6.55 -10.65 -1.81
N GLY A 228 -7.01 -10.47 -3.04
CA GLY A 228 -6.21 -10.02 -4.18
C GLY A 228 -5.03 -10.92 -4.59
N PRO A 229 -5.22 -12.24 -4.75
CA PRO A 229 -4.14 -13.15 -5.14
C PRO A 229 -3.55 -12.82 -6.53
N GLU A 230 -4.29 -12.08 -7.34
CA GLU A 230 -3.89 -11.63 -8.68
C GLU A 230 -3.06 -10.32 -8.69
N ARG A 231 -2.77 -9.75 -7.49
CA ARG A 231 -2.03 -8.50 -7.31
C ARG A 231 -0.58 -8.76 -6.90
N LEU A 232 -0.08 -8.10 -5.83
CA LEU A 232 1.32 -8.25 -5.36
C LEU A 232 1.76 -9.71 -5.16
N PRO A 233 0.93 -10.63 -4.63
CA PRO A 233 1.35 -12.01 -4.41
C PRO A 233 1.57 -12.82 -5.68
N LYS A 234 0.88 -12.47 -6.79
CA LYS A 234 0.85 -13.31 -7.99
C LYS A 234 2.23 -13.72 -8.52
N PRO A 235 3.17 -12.81 -8.78
CA PRO A 235 4.50 -13.18 -9.27
C PRO A 235 5.38 -13.86 -8.22
N LEU A 236 5.03 -13.74 -6.93
CA LEU A 236 5.82 -14.23 -5.81
C LEU A 236 5.49 -15.68 -5.42
N ALA A 237 4.38 -16.24 -5.90
CA ALA A 237 3.83 -17.52 -5.44
C ALA A 237 4.79 -18.72 -5.56
N ALA A 238 5.81 -18.67 -6.43
CA ALA A 238 6.76 -19.75 -6.65
C ALA A 238 8.22 -19.37 -6.29
N THR A 239 8.43 -18.23 -5.61
CA THR A 239 9.78 -17.68 -5.40
C THR A 239 10.39 -18.02 -4.03
N GLY A 240 9.59 -18.51 -3.10
CA GLY A 240 10.00 -18.69 -1.69
C GLY A 240 10.06 -17.38 -0.89
N ALA A 241 9.75 -16.24 -1.49
CA ALA A 241 9.61 -14.98 -0.76
C ALA A 241 8.34 -15.00 0.12
N VAL A 242 8.42 -14.36 1.29
CA VAL A 242 7.27 -14.15 2.18
C VAL A 242 6.72 -12.77 1.93
N ILE A 243 5.42 -12.69 1.68
CA ILE A 243 4.71 -11.41 1.54
C ILE A 243 3.66 -11.26 2.62
N GLY A 244 3.61 -10.07 3.27
CA GLY A 244 2.47 -9.62 4.05
C GLY A 244 1.88 -8.39 3.38
N HIS A 245 0.56 -8.39 3.12
CA HIS A 245 -0.03 -7.32 2.31
C HIS A 245 -1.46 -6.95 2.73
N LYS A 246 -1.93 -5.79 2.24
CA LYS A 246 -3.33 -5.35 2.38
C LYS A 246 -3.83 -4.74 1.09
N THR A 247 -4.93 -5.29 0.59
CA THR A 247 -5.60 -4.81 -0.63
C THR A 247 -6.62 -3.71 -0.34
N GLY A 248 -6.91 -2.91 -1.37
CA GLY A 248 -8.04 -2.00 -1.42
C GLY A 248 -8.77 -2.12 -2.76
N SER A 249 -10.09 -2.26 -2.74
CA SER A 249 -10.91 -2.36 -3.94
C SER A 249 -12.12 -1.45 -3.82
N GLY A 250 -12.38 -0.66 -4.85
CA GLY A 250 -13.53 0.24 -4.94
C GLY A 250 -14.46 -0.11 -6.08
N ASP A 251 -15.68 0.37 -5.95
CA ASP A 251 -16.68 0.32 -7.01
C ASP A 251 -16.31 1.25 -8.18
N ARG A 252 -17.16 1.28 -9.21
CA ARG A 252 -17.05 2.24 -10.30
C ARG A 252 -17.72 3.55 -9.94
N ASN A 253 -17.04 4.65 -10.20
CA ASN A 253 -17.61 5.98 -10.03
C ASN A 253 -18.62 6.32 -11.15
N SER A 254 -19.19 7.51 -11.11
CA SER A 254 -20.20 7.97 -12.08
C SER A 254 -19.70 8.03 -13.54
N THR A 255 -18.39 8.00 -13.77
CA THR A 255 -17.79 7.93 -15.12
C THR A 255 -17.50 6.50 -15.58
N GLY A 256 -17.80 5.51 -14.75
CA GLY A 256 -17.53 4.10 -15.00
C GLY A 256 -16.09 3.68 -14.69
N ALA A 257 -15.26 4.55 -14.12
CA ALA A 257 -13.89 4.22 -13.70
C ALA A 257 -13.89 3.52 -12.34
N LEU A 258 -13.00 2.53 -12.14
CA LEU A 258 -12.73 1.95 -10.82
C LEU A 258 -12.11 3.02 -9.93
N ILE A 259 -12.75 3.37 -8.82
CA ILE A 259 -12.31 4.43 -7.88
C ILE A 259 -10.90 4.16 -7.38
N GLY A 260 -10.63 2.93 -6.95
CA GLY A 260 -9.32 2.50 -6.47
C GLY A 260 -9.19 0.98 -6.55
N THR A 261 -8.05 0.53 -7.05
CA THR A 261 -7.61 -0.88 -7.00
C THR A 261 -6.17 -0.86 -6.54
N ASN A 262 -5.94 -1.25 -5.30
CA ASN A 262 -4.68 -1.00 -4.62
C ASN A 262 -4.16 -2.27 -3.97
N ASP A 263 -2.84 -2.33 -3.75
CA ASP A 263 -2.22 -3.30 -2.88
C ASP A 263 -0.94 -2.70 -2.30
N ILE A 264 -0.73 -2.85 -0.99
CA ILE A 264 0.48 -2.47 -0.30
C ILE A 264 1.03 -3.65 0.48
N GLY A 265 2.34 -3.82 0.54
CA GLY A 265 2.91 -4.95 1.24
C GLY A 265 4.40 -4.82 1.55
N PHE A 266 4.86 -5.66 2.44
CA PHE A 266 6.27 -5.95 2.65
C PHE A 266 6.60 -7.32 2.07
N VAL A 267 7.79 -7.45 1.52
CA VAL A 267 8.29 -8.71 0.95
C VAL A 267 9.65 -9.01 1.54
N GLN A 268 9.81 -10.20 2.08
CA GLN A 268 11.07 -10.72 2.60
C GLN A 268 11.59 -11.83 1.68
N LEU A 269 12.81 -11.67 1.16
CA LEU A 269 13.48 -12.63 0.30
C LEU A 269 14.09 -13.76 1.15
N PRO A 270 14.34 -14.95 0.56
CA PRO A 270 14.95 -16.07 1.26
C PRO A 270 16.35 -15.80 1.84
N ASP A 271 17.08 -14.83 1.30
CA ASP A 271 18.40 -14.41 1.75
C ASP A 271 18.38 -13.35 2.88
N GLY A 272 17.18 -12.94 3.31
CA GLY A 272 16.96 -11.97 4.39
C GLY A 272 16.87 -10.52 3.95
N ARG A 273 17.09 -10.20 2.66
CA ARG A 273 16.78 -8.87 2.11
C ARG A 273 15.27 -8.66 2.10
N HIS A 274 14.85 -7.41 2.14
CA HIS A 274 13.43 -7.07 2.11
C HIS A 274 13.16 -5.81 1.27
N TYR A 275 11.91 -5.63 0.91
CA TYR A 275 11.41 -4.36 0.40
C TYR A 275 9.96 -4.16 0.83
N THR A 276 9.56 -2.89 0.89
CA THR A 276 8.16 -2.51 0.99
C THR A 276 7.70 -1.88 -0.31
N ILE A 277 6.47 -2.17 -0.69
CA ILE A 277 5.89 -1.71 -1.95
C ILE A 277 4.46 -1.22 -1.73
N ALA A 278 4.12 -0.10 -2.33
CA ALA A 278 2.76 0.42 -2.37
C ALA A 278 2.39 0.74 -3.81
N VAL A 279 1.33 0.12 -4.31
CA VAL A 279 0.79 0.35 -5.65
C VAL A 279 -0.67 0.77 -5.54
N PHE A 280 -0.95 1.98 -5.95
CA PHE A 280 -2.28 2.55 -5.99
C PHE A 280 -2.68 2.83 -7.43
N VAL A 281 -3.84 2.32 -7.84
CA VAL A 281 -4.41 2.56 -9.17
C VAL A 281 -5.77 3.24 -9.00
N LYS A 282 -5.84 4.52 -9.34
CA LYS A 282 -7.00 5.40 -9.17
C LYS A 282 -7.68 5.65 -10.50
N ASP A 283 -9.01 5.76 -10.45
CA ASP A 283 -9.88 6.13 -11.56
C ASP A 283 -9.60 5.35 -12.86
N SER A 284 -9.38 4.03 -12.71
CA SER A 284 -9.03 3.16 -13.81
C SER A 284 -10.20 2.95 -14.78
N GLN A 285 -9.97 3.27 -16.05
CA GLN A 285 -10.87 2.97 -17.17
C GLN A 285 -10.62 1.57 -17.78
N GLU A 286 -9.67 0.84 -17.22
CA GLU A 286 -9.38 -0.53 -17.64
C GLU A 286 -10.39 -1.52 -17.02
N SER A 287 -10.35 -2.77 -17.46
CA SER A 287 -11.04 -3.85 -16.75
C SER A 287 -10.41 -4.06 -15.36
N LEU A 288 -11.13 -4.69 -14.43
CA LEU A 288 -10.55 -5.06 -13.13
C LEU A 288 -9.30 -5.92 -13.31
N GLN A 289 -9.36 -6.93 -14.19
CA GLN A 289 -8.24 -7.83 -14.47
C GLN A 289 -6.99 -7.07 -14.98
N GLU A 290 -7.17 -6.11 -15.90
CA GLU A 290 -6.06 -5.29 -16.39
C GLU A 290 -5.50 -4.37 -15.30
N THR A 291 -6.37 -3.85 -14.43
CA THR A 291 -5.95 -3.00 -13.32
C THR A 291 -5.15 -3.81 -12.28
N GLU A 292 -5.59 -5.01 -11.94
CA GLU A 292 -4.85 -5.93 -11.05
C GLU A 292 -3.52 -6.37 -11.67
N ARG A 293 -3.48 -6.54 -13.00
CA ARG A 293 -2.25 -6.88 -13.71
C ARG A 293 -1.18 -5.78 -13.59
N ILE A 294 -1.56 -4.49 -13.56
CA ILE A 294 -0.60 -3.40 -13.32
C ILE A 294 0.12 -3.63 -11.98
N ILE A 295 -0.61 -4.00 -10.94
CA ILE A 295 -0.06 -4.25 -9.60
C ILE A 295 0.87 -5.48 -9.62
N ALA A 296 0.44 -6.57 -10.26
CA ALA A 296 1.25 -7.78 -10.39
C ALA A 296 2.54 -7.54 -11.19
N GLU A 297 2.47 -6.81 -12.30
CA GLU A 297 3.64 -6.47 -13.12
C GLU A 297 4.61 -5.55 -12.35
N ALA A 298 4.11 -4.59 -11.56
CA ALA A 298 4.95 -3.79 -10.68
C ALA A 298 5.69 -4.65 -9.64
N SER A 299 4.98 -5.60 -9.02
CA SER A 299 5.57 -6.56 -8.08
C SER A 299 6.66 -7.42 -8.74
N ASP A 300 6.41 -7.94 -9.96
CA ASP A 300 7.39 -8.75 -10.73
C ASP A 300 8.66 -7.94 -11.06
N ILE A 301 8.48 -6.70 -11.50
CA ILE A 301 9.61 -5.80 -11.84
C ILE A 301 10.50 -5.58 -10.61
N VAL A 302 9.89 -5.27 -9.44
CA VAL A 302 10.64 -5.01 -8.20
C VAL A 302 11.32 -6.29 -7.70
N TYR A 303 10.61 -7.42 -7.70
CA TYR A 303 11.17 -8.69 -7.25
C TYR A 303 12.38 -9.11 -8.10
N ARG A 304 12.27 -9.07 -9.43
CA ARG A 304 13.39 -9.37 -10.35
C ARG A 304 14.54 -8.37 -10.21
N TYR A 305 14.26 -7.14 -9.90
CA TYR A 305 15.32 -6.18 -9.58
C TYR A 305 16.09 -6.62 -8.34
N MET A 306 15.39 -6.98 -7.27
CA MET A 306 16.01 -7.44 -6.02
C MET A 306 16.81 -8.73 -6.20
N GLU A 307 16.34 -9.68 -7.01
CA GLU A 307 17.09 -10.92 -7.33
C GLU A 307 18.44 -10.65 -8.03
N ARG A 308 18.54 -9.59 -8.84
CA ARG A 308 19.77 -9.24 -9.57
C ARG A 308 20.81 -8.49 -8.74
N GLN A 309 20.47 -8.06 -7.55
CA GLN A 309 21.36 -7.31 -6.64
C GLN A 309 22.27 -8.21 -5.79
N GLU A 310 22.59 -9.41 -6.26
CA GLU A 310 23.52 -10.36 -5.62
C GLU A 310 24.96 -9.84 -5.50
#